data_63594581523cdbe9cbc3a80174be5043
#
_entry.id   63594581523cdbe9cbc3a80174be5043
#
_cell.length_a   1.000
_cell.length_b   1.000
_cell.length_c   1.000
_cell.angle_alpha   90.00
_cell.angle_beta   90.00
_cell.angle_gamma   90.00
#
_symmetry.space_group_name_H-M   'P 1'
#
loop_
_entity.id
_entity.type
_entity.pdbx_description
1 polymer ?
#
loop_
_entity_poly.entity_id
_entity_poly.type
_entity_poly.pdbx_seq_one_letter_code
_entity_poly.pdbx_strand_id
1 'polypeptide(L)'
;MRLLALLLLIPACPQGTGNGYCEQDTDCSGGQICARDMECIAPGDTRGVKTTWTIGGQAADATTCATMPNFYINFYGADPQDAFGFAPVPCMQGQFFIDKLPTRFDQVELGSDGHFDLVRRVDASGMASFDLSP
;
A
#
# COMPACT_ATOMS: atom_id res chain seq x y z
N MET A 1 35.71 -11.52 -55.75
CA MET A 1 34.91 -12.00 -54.66
C MET A 1 34.48 -10.80 -53.84
N ARG A 2 33.18 -10.40 -53.90
CA ARG A 2 32.61 -9.30 -53.11
C ARG A 2 31.78 -9.94 -52.01
N LEU A 3 32.24 -9.80 -50.73
CA LEU A 3 31.46 -10.18 -49.57
C LEU A 3 30.37 -9.12 -49.35
N LEU A 4 29.11 -9.52 -49.49
CA LEU A 4 27.96 -8.75 -49.04
C LEU A 4 27.77 -9.00 -47.54
N ALA A 5 28.05 -7.98 -46.72
CA ALA A 5 27.68 -8.02 -45.31
C ALA A 5 26.19 -7.73 -45.16
N LEU A 6 25.43 -8.75 -44.79
CA LEU A 6 23.99 -8.64 -44.49
C LEU A 6 23.83 -8.09 -43.06
N LEU A 7 23.52 -6.80 -42.91
CA LEU A 7 23.13 -6.21 -41.63
C LEU A 7 21.72 -6.72 -41.29
N LEU A 8 21.64 -7.62 -40.32
CA LEU A 8 20.38 -7.99 -39.65
C LEU A 8 19.96 -6.85 -38.71
N LEU A 9 19.03 -6.04 -39.18
CA LEU A 9 18.26 -5.12 -38.30
C LEU A 9 17.31 -5.97 -37.45
N ILE A 10 17.69 -6.22 -36.20
CA ILE A 10 16.80 -6.80 -35.20
C ILE A 10 15.86 -5.66 -34.74
N PRO A 11 14.53 -5.74 -34.98
CA PRO A 11 13.63 -4.78 -34.40
C PRO A 11 13.65 -5.02 -32.87
N ALA A 12 14.15 -4.03 -32.12
CA ALA A 12 13.94 -3.97 -30.68
C ALA A 12 12.43 -3.82 -30.45
N CYS A 13 11.75 -4.92 -30.15
CA CYS A 13 10.42 -4.84 -29.58
C CYS A 13 10.53 -4.06 -28.27
N PRO A 14 9.76 -2.97 -28.09
CA PRO A 14 9.60 -2.42 -26.75
C PRO A 14 8.96 -3.53 -25.91
N GLN A 15 9.71 -4.06 -24.96
CA GLN A 15 9.17 -4.96 -23.95
C GLN A 15 8.28 -4.09 -23.04
N GLY A 16 7.04 -3.86 -23.47
CA GLY A 16 5.98 -3.51 -22.56
C GLY A 16 5.80 -4.73 -21.65
N THR A 17 6.24 -4.64 -20.42
CA THR A 17 5.94 -5.62 -19.37
C THR A 17 4.44 -5.56 -19.12
N GLY A 18 3.68 -6.29 -19.94
CA GLY A 18 2.21 -6.26 -19.99
C GLY A 18 1.53 -7.02 -18.84
N ASN A 19 2.08 -6.99 -17.63
CA ASN A 19 1.47 -7.64 -16.46
C ASN A 19 0.86 -6.66 -15.45
N GLY A 20 0.81 -5.36 -15.77
CA GLY A 20 0.20 -4.37 -14.87
C GLY A 20 0.98 -4.07 -13.58
N TYR A 21 2.03 -4.79 -13.29
CA TYR A 21 2.86 -4.59 -12.09
C TYR A 21 3.96 -3.56 -12.34
N CYS A 22 4.14 -2.67 -11.39
CA CYS A 22 5.17 -1.63 -11.39
C CYS A 22 5.90 -1.58 -10.05
N GLU A 23 7.12 -1.08 -10.04
CA GLU A 23 7.87 -0.75 -8.83
C GLU A 23 8.03 0.77 -8.66
N GLN A 24 8.01 1.49 -9.76
CA GLN A 24 8.18 2.95 -9.81
C GLN A 24 7.31 3.58 -10.91
N ASP A 25 7.09 4.89 -10.83
CA ASP A 25 6.22 5.59 -11.78
C ASP A 25 6.72 5.50 -13.23
N THR A 26 8.03 5.35 -13.44
CA THR A 26 8.64 5.20 -14.77
C THR A 26 8.30 3.88 -15.45
N ASP A 27 7.80 2.89 -14.72
CA ASP A 27 7.36 1.61 -15.26
C ASP A 27 5.97 1.72 -15.89
N CYS A 28 5.25 2.81 -15.57
CA CYS A 28 3.92 3.08 -16.07
C CYS A 28 3.95 3.96 -17.31
N SER A 29 2.96 3.80 -18.19
CA SER A 29 2.80 4.56 -19.42
C SER A 29 1.55 5.43 -19.40
N GLY A 30 1.41 6.36 -20.37
CA GLY A 30 0.18 7.13 -20.54
C GLY A 30 -0.15 8.10 -19.39
N GLY A 31 0.86 8.56 -18.64
CA GLY A 31 0.65 9.47 -17.50
C GLY A 31 0.12 8.79 -16.24
N GLN A 32 0.14 7.47 -16.20
CA GLN A 32 -0.16 6.70 -15.00
C GLN A 32 0.99 6.74 -14.00
N ILE A 33 0.69 6.46 -12.74
CA ILE A 33 1.65 6.31 -11.65
C ILE A 33 1.59 4.90 -11.09
N CYS A 34 2.68 4.46 -10.47
CA CYS A 34 2.73 3.21 -9.73
C CYS A 34 2.10 3.39 -8.36
N ALA A 35 0.95 2.80 -8.15
CA ALA A 35 0.26 2.79 -6.86
C ALA A 35 0.93 1.82 -5.88
N ARG A 36 0.56 1.88 -4.61
CA ARG A 36 1.19 1.07 -3.55
C ARG A 36 0.88 -0.41 -3.59
N ASP A 37 -0.11 -0.81 -4.35
CA ASP A 37 -0.42 -2.20 -4.68
C ASP A 37 0.28 -2.70 -5.95
N MET A 38 1.25 -1.91 -6.46
CA MET A 38 2.05 -2.20 -7.66
C MET A 38 1.26 -2.20 -8.97
N GLU A 39 0.13 -1.51 -9.03
CA GLU A 39 -0.64 -1.31 -10.25
C GLU A 39 -0.39 0.07 -10.86
N CYS A 40 -0.33 0.14 -12.20
CA CYS A 40 -0.29 1.40 -12.93
C CYS A 40 -1.70 1.97 -13.06
N ILE A 41 -2.00 3.06 -12.36
CA ILE A 41 -3.33 3.70 -12.36
C ILE A 41 -3.23 5.21 -12.57
N ALA A 42 -4.35 5.85 -12.88
CA ALA A 42 -4.37 7.30 -13.02
C ALA A 42 -4.06 7.99 -11.68
N PRO A 43 -3.31 9.10 -11.66
CA PRO A 43 -3.00 9.82 -10.41
C PRO A 43 -4.24 10.22 -9.60
N GLY A 44 -5.36 10.54 -10.27
CA GLY A 44 -6.63 10.89 -9.64
C GLY A 44 -7.34 9.73 -8.94
N ASP A 45 -6.92 8.49 -9.21
CA ASP A 45 -7.47 7.28 -8.58
C ASP A 45 -6.66 6.84 -7.35
N THR A 46 -5.72 7.67 -6.90
CA THR A 46 -4.95 7.46 -5.67
C THR A 46 -5.19 8.57 -4.65
N ARG A 47 -4.92 8.27 -3.39
CA ARG A 47 -4.94 9.24 -2.29
C ARG A 47 -3.86 8.92 -1.25
N GLY A 48 -3.53 9.91 -0.42
CA GLY A 48 -2.80 9.69 0.81
C GLY A 48 -3.76 9.24 1.91
N VAL A 49 -3.36 8.25 2.72
CA VAL A 49 -4.12 7.83 3.90
C VAL A 49 -3.24 7.88 5.13
N LYS A 50 -3.75 8.54 6.18
CA LYS A 50 -3.12 8.60 7.49
C LYS A 50 -3.95 7.79 8.48
N THR A 51 -3.34 6.75 9.03
CA THR A 51 -3.91 5.96 10.12
C THR A 51 -3.27 6.37 11.43
N THR A 52 -4.07 6.57 12.48
CA THR A 52 -3.60 6.90 13.84
C THR A 52 -4.19 5.95 14.85
N TRP A 53 -3.48 5.71 15.96
CA TRP A 53 -4.00 4.86 17.03
C TRP A 53 -3.55 5.30 18.40
N THR A 54 -4.43 4.98 19.37
CA THR A 54 -4.17 4.94 20.80
C THR A 54 -4.39 3.51 21.31
N ILE A 55 -3.91 3.19 22.51
CA ILE A 55 -4.07 1.88 23.14
C ILE A 55 -4.70 2.12 24.52
N GLY A 56 -5.96 1.68 24.69
CA GLY A 56 -6.73 1.95 25.91
C GLY A 56 -6.88 3.44 26.21
N GLY A 57 -7.07 4.26 25.18
CA GLY A 57 -7.18 5.72 25.28
C GLY A 57 -5.87 6.45 25.55
N GLN A 58 -4.73 5.74 25.59
CA GLN A 58 -3.41 6.32 25.85
C GLN A 58 -2.58 6.39 24.57
N ALA A 59 -1.61 7.31 24.54
CA ALA A 59 -0.67 7.36 23.44
C ALA A 59 0.10 6.04 23.30
N ALA A 60 0.37 5.66 22.05
CA ALA A 60 1.21 4.51 21.76
C ALA A 60 2.66 4.78 22.20
N ASP A 61 3.18 3.99 23.11
CA ASP A 61 4.54 4.06 23.66
C ASP A 61 5.11 2.65 23.92
N ALA A 62 6.30 2.55 24.49
CA ALA A 62 6.92 1.28 24.78
C ALA A 62 6.11 0.40 25.75
N THR A 63 5.37 1.01 26.68
CA THR A 63 4.57 0.30 27.70
C THR A 63 3.28 -0.24 27.10
N THR A 64 2.53 0.63 26.41
CA THR A 64 1.24 0.26 25.80
C THR A 64 1.45 -0.70 24.64
N CYS A 65 2.49 -0.52 23.84
CA CYS A 65 2.82 -1.41 22.72
C CYS A 65 3.43 -2.77 23.13
N ALA A 66 3.88 -2.92 24.38
CA ALA A 66 4.39 -4.20 24.86
C ALA A 66 3.31 -5.32 24.85
N THR A 67 2.02 -4.92 24.87
CA THR A 67 0.88 -5.85 24.76
C THR A 67 0.44 -6.12 23.32
N MET A 68 1.07 -5.50 22.33
CA MET A 68 0.70 -5.57 20.91
C MET A 68 1.81 -6.22 20.06
N PRO A 69 2.10 -7.53 20.23
CA PRO A 69 3.14 -8.20 19.44
C PRO A 69 2.73 -8.30 17.97
N ASN A 70 3.73 -8.23 17.07
CA ASN A 70 3.53 -8.36 15.63
C ASN A 70 2.43 -7.44 15.07
N PHE A 71 2.44 -6.17 15.50
CA PHE A 71 1.46 -5.17 15.09
C PHE A 71 1.45 -4.99 13.58
N TYR A 72 0.26 -4.98 12.97
CA TYR A 72 0.10 -4.91 11.52
C TYR A 72 -1.02 -3.96 11.11
N ILE A 73 -0.97 -3.56 9.84
CA ILE A 73 -1.98 -2.76 9.17
C ILE A 73 -2.32 -3.40 7.82
N ASN A 74 -3.61 -3.55 7.54
CA ASN A 74 -4.12 -3.99 6.26
C ASN A 74 -5.08 -2.96 5.66
N PHE A 75 -5.11 -2.90 4.33
CA PHE A 75 -6.03 -2.07 3.56
C PHE A 75 -6.91 -2.98 2.73
N TYR A 76 -8.22 -2.73 2.74
CA TYR A 76 -9.24 -3.53 2.06
C TYR A 76 -10.06 -2.67 1.10
N GLY A 77 -10.41 -3.27 -0.03
CA GLY A 77 -11.43 -2.79 -0.94
C GLY A 77 -12.82 -3.33 -0.61
N ALA A 78 -13.73 -3.16 -1.55
CA ALA A 78 -15.07 -3.74 -1.45
C ALA A 78 -15.05 -5.28 -1.54
N ASP A 79 -14.08 -5.85 -2.25
CA ASP A 79 -13.81 -7.29 -2.29
C ASP A 79 -12.80 -7.61 -1.17
N PRO A 80 -13.13 -8.50 -0.21
CA PRO A 80 -12.19 -8.93 0.84
C PRO A 80 -10.94 -9.65 0.31
N GLN A 81 -10.96 -10.12 -0.93
CA GLN A 81 -9.79 -10.69 -1.61
C GLN A 81 -8.83 -9.59 -2.12
N ASP A 82 -9.33 -8.37 -2.32
CA ASP A 82 -8.55 -7.21 -2.71
C ASP A 82 -8.02 -6.52 -1.44
N ALA A 83 -6.90 -7.04 -0.96
CA ALA A 83 -6.27 -6.58 0.26
C ALA A 83 -4.74 -6.61 0.15
N PHE A 84 -4.09 -5.66 0.81
CA PHE A 84 -2.65 -5.70 1.04
C PHE A 84 -2.30 -5.02 2.36
N GLY A 85 -1.12 -5.32 2.91
CA GLY A 85 -0.77 -4.79 4.22
C GLY A 85 0.71 -4.81 4.52
N PHE A 86 1.02 -4.39 5.73
CA PHE A 86 2.38 -4.26 6.26
C PHE A 86 2.46 -4.91 7.65
N ALA A 87 3.48 -5.76 7.84
CA ALA A 87 3.80 -6.38 9.11
C ALA A 87 5.31 -6.65 9.21
N PRO A 88 5.98 -6.37 10.33
CA PRO A 88 5.45 -5.60 11.46
C PRO A 88 5.41 -4.09 11.17
N VAL A 89 4.47 -3.39 11.77
CA VAL A 89 4.40 -1.93 11.80
C VAL A 89 4.90 -1.45 13.17
N PRO A 90 5.73 -0.37 13.23
CA PRO A 90 6.19 0.15 14.51
C PRO A 90 5.06 0.73 15.36
N CYS A 91 4.52 -0.04 16.31
CA CYS A 91 3.39 0.34 17.17
C CYS A 91 3.62 1.68 17.87
N MET A 92 4.82 1.93 18.41
CA MET A 92 5.15 3.13 19.18
C MET A 92 5.06 4.44 18.41
N GLN A 93 4.96 4.40 17.07
CA GLN A 93 4.79 5.62 16.28
C GLN A 93 3.39 6.23 16.44
N GLY A 94 2.39 5.46 16.87
CA GLY A 94 1.01 5.91 17.01
C GLY A 94 0.36 6.34 15.68
N GLN A 95 1.05 6.18 14.57
CA GLN A 95 0.56 6.55 13.24
C GLN A 95 1.28 5.81 12.13
N PHE A 96 0.58 5.68 11.00
CA PHE A 96 1.12 5.17 9.73
C PHE A 96 0.59 6.05 8.59
N PHE A 97 1.44 6.39 7.65
CA PHE A 97 1.06 7.14 6.47
C PHE A 97 1.43 6.37 5.21
N ILE A 98 0.48 6.25 4.31
CA ILE A 98 0.68 5.69 2.98
C ILE A 98 0.24 6.71 1.93
N ASP A 99 1.10 7.00 0.97
CA ASP A 99 0.76 7.76 -0.22
C ASP A 99 0.33 6.83 -1.36
N LYS A 100 -0.22 7.39 -2.42
CA LYS A 100 -0.59 6.65 -3.64
C LYS A 100 -1.40 5.37 -3.38
N LEU A 101 -2.21 5.36 -2.30
CA LEU A 101 -3.16 4.28 -2.04
C LEU A 101 -4.29 4.37 -3.07
N PRO A 102 -4.59 3.31 -3.84
CA PRO A 102 -5.76 3.31 -4.72
C PRO A 102 -7.05 3.63 -3.95
N THR A 103 -7.90 4.49 -4.51
CA THR A 103 -9.13 4.94 -3.84
C THR A 103 -10.14 3.84 -3.58
N ARG A 104 -10.01 2.68 -4.25
CA ARG A 104 -10.81 1.48 -3.99
C ARG A 104 -10.59 0.87 -2.61
N PHE A 105 -9.42 1.09 -2.02
CA PHE A 105 -9.13 0.69 -0.63
C PHE A 105 -9.70 1.73 0.32
N ASP A 106 -10.89 1.50 0.80
CA ASP A 106 -11.62 2.44 1.66
C ASP A 106 -11.71 2.00 3.12
N GLN A 107 -11.13 0.86 3.47
CA GLN A 107 -11.09 0.31 4.81
C GLN A 107 -9.66 0.05 5.26
N VAL A 108 -9.41 0.29 6.54
CA VAL A 108 -8.16 0.00 7.23
C VAL A 108 -8.45 -0.93 8.38
N GLU A 109 -7.63 -1.96 8.53
CA GLU A 109 -7.61 -2.86 9.68
C GLU A 109 -6.30 -2.66 10.43
N LEU A 110 -6.38 -2.55 11.74
CA LEU A 110 -5.25 -2.65 12.64
C LEU A 110 -5.42 -3.86 13.55
N GLY A 111 -4.37 -4.61 13.74
CA GLY A 111 -4.36 -5.78 14.60
C GLY A 111 -2.99 -6.11 15.16
N SER A 112 -2.99 -7.09 16.05
CA SER A 112 -1.80 -7.64 16.69
C SER A 112 -2.07 -9.10 17.04
N ASP A 113 -1.03 -9.93 17.09
CA ASP A 113 -1.18 -11.33 17.45
C ASP A 113 -1.89 -11.51 18.79
N GLY A 114 -2.97 -12.29 18.78
CA GLY A 114 -3.76 -12.59 19.98
C GLY A 114 -4.77 -11.51 20.37
N HIS A 115 -4.90 -10.42 19.62
CA HIS A 115 -5.88 -9.37 19.83
C HIS A 115 -6.89 -9.33 18.70
N PHE A 116 -8.09 -8.81 18.99
CA PHE A 116 -9.14 -8.62 17.98
C PHE A 116 -8.74 -7.50 17.03
N ASP A 117 -8.89 -7.78 15.75
CA ASP A 117 -8.66 -6.81 14.70
C ASP A 117 -9.79 -5.77 14.68
N LEU A 118 -9.43 -4.51 14.51
CA LEU A 118 -10.39 -3.44 14.33
C LEU A 118 -10.33 -2.93 12.89
N VAL A 119 -11.51 -2.80 12.28
CA VAL A 119 -11.66 -2.24 10.93
C VAL A 119 -12.33 -0.88 11.02
N ARG A 120 -11.82 0.09 10.27
CA ARG A 120 -12.40 1.45 10.13
C ARG A 120 -12.40 1.86 8.67
N ARG A 121 -13.41 2.62 8.28
CA ARG A 121 -13.42 3.31 6.99
C ARG A 121 -12.49 4.51 7.02
N VAL A 122 -11.83 4.73 5.89
CA VAL A 122 -11.10 5.96 5.63
C VAL A 122 -12.12 7.07 5.39
N ASP A 123 -12.04 8.15 6.13
CA ASP A 123 -12.94 9.29 5.98
C ASP A 123 -12.60 10.15 4.73
N ALA A 124 -13.42 11.17 4.48
CA ALA A 124 -13.26 12.06 3.34
C ALA A 124 -11.95 12.86 3.36
N SER A 125 -11.31 13.00 4.52
CA SER A 125 -10.00 13.66 4.68
C SER A 125 -8.81 12.73 4.51
N GLY A 126 -9.03 11.43 4.25
CA GLY A 126 -7.99 10.42 4.15
C GLY A 126 -7.50 9.93 5.51
N MET A 127 -8.34 9.98 6.55
CA MET A 127 -7.99 9.57 7.90
C MET A 127 -8.72 8.31 8.34
N ALA A 128 -8.03 7.48 9.13
CA ALA A 128 -8.62 6.40 9.91
C ALA A 128 -8.04 6.42 11.32
N SER A 129 -8.88 6.47 12.37
CA SER A 129 -8.45 6.57 13.75
C SER A 129 -8.96 5.40 14.58
N PHE A 130 -8.11 4.88 15.44
CA PHE A 130 -8.36 3.70 16.26
C PHE A 130 -8.05 3.96 17.72
N ASP A 131 -8.83 3.33 18.60
CA ASP A 131 -8.45 3.09 19.98
C ASP A 131 -8.48 1.59 20.21
N LEU A 132 -7.28 1.01 20.34
CA LEU A 132 -7.08 -0.43 20.47
C LEU A 132 -7.21 -0.84 21.95
N SER A 133 -7.86 -1.95 22.19
CA SER A 133 -7.89 -2.53 23.55
C SER A 133 -6.64 -3.36 23.79
N PRO A 134 -5.94 -3.20 24.92
CA PRO A 134 -4.77 -4.00 25.29
C PRO A 134 -5.12 -5.45 25.58
#